data_5146eafae7a4f1efaba3796850037270
#
_entry.id   5146eafae7a4f1efaba3796850037270
#
_cell.length_a   1.000
_cell.length_b   1.000
_cell.length_c   1.000
_cell.angle_alpha   90.00
_cell.angle_beta   90.00
_cell.angle_gamma   90.00
#
_symmetry.space_group_name_H-M   'P 1'
#
loop_
_entity.id
_entity.type
_entity.pdbx_description
1 polymer ?
#
loop_
_entity_poly.entity_id
_entity_poly.type
_entity_poly.pdbx_seq_one_letter_code
_entity_poly.pdbx_strand_id
1 'polypeptide(L)'
;MVITLFEPFRAVFYTPFYAAHALDAYGAEGVDVRMVTAGAEATVSGLIDGSTDVAWGGPMRIQYTYDQQPDCAVVSFCEIVTRDPFFIVGREPRPDFLMSDLMNIRFGSVSEVNTPWLCLQEDLRRAGLDPARVRRVEGHTMAENGTALQAGDLDAIQIFQPFVEQ
;
A
#
# COMPACT_ATOMS: atom_id res chain seq x y z
N MET A 1 30.19 -3.56 -0.37
CA MET A 1 29.05 -4.12 -1.16
C MET A 1 27.94 -3.08 -1.09
N VAL A 2 27.39 -2.69 -2.21
CA VAL A 2 26.27 -1.75 -2.25
C VAL A 2 24.98 -2.56 -2.21
N ILE A 3 24.09 -2.24 -1.29
CA ILE A 3 22.74 -2.82 -1.20
C ILE A 3 21.77 -1.90 -1.94
N THR A 4 21.07 -2.43 -2.93
CA THR A 4 19.98 -1.72 -3.60
C THR A 4 18.69 -1.89 -2.81
N LEU A 5 18.20 -0.80 -2.20
CA LEU A 5 16.97 -0.73 -1.43
C LEU A 5 15.88 -0.10 -2.29
N PHE A 6 14.84 -0.87 -2.59
CA PHE A 6 13.77 -0.46 -3.49
C PHE A 6 12.57 0.12 -2.73
N GLU A 7 12.11 1.28 -3.21
CA GLU A 7 10.95 2.02 -2.72
C GLU A 7 9.84 2.01 -3.78
N PRO A 8 8.68 1.35 -3.54
CA PRO A 8 7.59 1.34 -4.52
C PRO A 8 6.84 2.69 -4.62
N PHE A 9 6.79 3.44 -3.52
CA PHE A 9 6.23 4.79 -3.43
C PHE A 9 6.65 5.44 -2.10
N ARG A 10 6.59 6.77 -2.04
CA ARG A 10 6.91 7.53 -0.82
C ARG A 10 5.71 7.69 0.10
N ALA A 11 5.95 7.47 1.41
CA ALA A 11 4.94 7.67 2.43
C ALA A 11 5.59 8.01 3.78
N VAL A 12 4.86 8.76 4.61
CA VAL A 12 5.35 9.20 5.93
C VAL A 12 5.64 8.03 6.87
N PHE A 13 4.94 6.92 6.76
CA PHE A 13 5.16 5.74 7.58
C PHE A 13 6.44 4.95 7.21
N TYR A 14 7.12 5.32 6.12
CA TYR A 14 8.45 4.82 5.75
C TYR A 14 9.59 5.73 6.20
N THR A 15 9.29 6.74 7.03
CA THR A 15 10.28 7.65 7.62
C THR A 15 11.51 6.95 8.22
N PRO A 16 11.44 5.75 8.85
CA PRO A 16 12.63 5.08 9.36
C PRO A 16 13.71 4.85 8.29
N PHE A 17 13.34 4.49 7.05
CA PHE A 17 14.30 4.32 5.95
C PHE A 17 14.92 5.65 5.52
N TYR A 18 14.10 6.70 5.42
CA TYR A 18 14.57 8.03 5.02
C TYR A 18 15.48 8.64 6.09
N ALA A 19 15.14 8.47 7.36
CA ALA A 19 15.96 8.92 8.48
C ALA A 19 17.29 8.17 8.53
N ALA A 20 17.27 6.86 8.35
CA ALA A 20 18.50 6.06 8.32
C ALA A 20 19.45 6.51 7.19
N HIS A 21 18.90 6.84 6.01
CA HIS A 21 19.69 7.36 4.90
C HIS A 21 20.20 8.79 5.17
N ALA A 22 19.34 9.69 5.64
CA ALA A 22 19.68 11.10 5.86
C ALA A 22 20.67 11.30 7.01
N LEU A 23 20.66 10.42 8.01
CA LEU A 23 21.55 10.43 9.19
C LEU A 23 22.79 9.56 9.03
N ASP A 24 23.02 9.01 7.83
CA ASP A 24 24.13 8.09 7.54
C ASP A 24 24.19 6.87 8.50
N ALA A 25 23.05 6.42 8.98
CA ALA A 25 23.00 5.27 9.88
C ALA A 25 23.44 3.96 9.18
N TYR A 26 23.20 3.83 7.89
CA TYR A 26 23.71 2.69 7.11
C TYR A 26 25.23 2.70 7.02
N GLY A 27 25.84 3.88 6.75
CA GLY A 27 27.30 4.03 6.71
C GLY A 27 27.94 3.77 8.08
N ALA A 28 27.30 4.18 9.16
CA ALA A 28 27.76 3.89 10.53
C ALA A 28 27.82 2.38 10.84
N GLU A 29 26.94 1.58 10.24
CA GLU A 29 26.93 0.12 10.31
C GLU A 29 27.81 -0.55 9.23
N GLY A 30 28.57 0.22 8.45
CA GLY A 30 29.44 -0.28 7.39
C GLY A 30 28.69 -0.76 6.14
N VAL A 31 27.45 -0.34 5.96
CA VAL A 31 26.61 -0.73 4.82
C VAL A 31 26.42 0.45 3.87
N ASP A 32 26.74 0.24 2.59
CA ASP A 32 26.47 1.22 1.53
C ASP A 32 25.10 0.91 0.92
N VAL A 33 24.15 1.85 1.00
CA VAL A 33 22.78 1.67 0.56
C VAL A 33 22.42 2.66 -0.55
N ARG A 34 22.01 2.14 -1.69
CA ARG A 34 21.44 2.90 -2.79
C ARG A 34 19.92 2.76 -2.80
N MET A 35 19.20 3.83 -2.50
CA MET A 35 17.75 3.85 -2.61
C MET A 35 17.32 4.07 -4.07
N VAL A 36 16.36 3.27 -4.53
CA VAL A 36 15.79 3.34 -5.89
C VAL A 36 14.26 3.39 -5.76
N THR A 37 13.64 4.38 -6.41
CA THR A 37 12.19 4.52 -6.47
C THR A 37 11.70 4.17 -7.87
N ALA A 38 10.75 3.23 -7.97
CA ALA A 38 10.05 2.89 -9.21
C ALA A 38 8.64 2.36 -8.87
N GLY A 39 7.83 2.05 -9.90
CA GLY A 39 6.47 1.57 -9.69
C GLY A 39 6.39 0.28 -8.87
N ALA A 40 5.26 0.10 -8.20
CA ALA A 40 5.05 -1.02 -7.27
C ALA A 40 5.16 -2.41 -7.93
N GLU A 41 4.91 -2.50 -9.22
CA GLU A 41 5.06 -3.71 -10.04
C GLU A 41 6.50 -4.20 -10.11
N ALA A 42 7.49 -3.30 -10.04
CA ALA A 42 8.90 -3.66 -10.07
C ALA A 42 9.44 -4.21 -8.74
N THR A 43 8.65 -4.18 -7.66
CA THR A 43 9.10 -4.56 -6.31
C THR A 43 9.57 -6.02 -6.27
N VAL A 44 8.74 -6.95 -6.74
CA VAL A 44 9.04 -8.38 -6.66
C VAL A 44 9.91 -8.84 -7.82
N SER A 45 9.69 -8.33 -9.02
CA SER A 45 10.52 -8.68 -10.18
C SER A 45 11.98 -8.35 -9.94
N GLY A 46 12.28 -7.17 -9.39
CA GLY A 46 13.65 -6.79 -9.04
C GLY A 46 14.31 -7.66 -7.96
N LEU A 47 13.53 -8.17 -7.00
CA LEU A 47 14.04 -9.13 -6.02
C LEU A 47 14.34 -10.51 -6.64
N ILE A 48 13.52 -10.94 -7.60
CA ILE A 48 13.68 -12.23 -8.28
C ILE A 48 14.85 -12.20 -9.27
N ASP A 49 15.00 -11.13 -10.04
CA ASP A 49 16.07 -11.00 -11.03
C ASP A 49 17.41 -10.51 -10.45
N GLY A 50 17.41 -10.12 -9.17
CA GLY A 50 18.62 -9.69 -8.46
C GLY A 50 19.03 -8.23 -8.74
N SER A 51 18.21 -7.44 -9.42
CA SER A 51 18.45 -5.99 -9.60
C SER A 51 18.17 -5.18 -8.33
N THR A 52 17.46 -5.78 -7.39
CA THR A 52 17.10 -5.25 -6.07
C THR A 52 17.47 -6.27 -5.01
N ASP A 53 18.17 -5.84 -3.97
CA ASP A 53 18.56 -6.71 -2.85
C ASP A 53 17.49 -6.72 -1.75
N VAL A 54 16.90 -5.56 -1.45
CA VAL A 54 15.89 -5.36 -0.41
C VAL A 54 14.80 -4.43 -0.95
N ALA A 55 13.55 -4.73 -0.63
CA ALA A 55 12.42 -3.86 -0.91
C ALA A 55 11.47 -3.80 0.27
N TRP A 56 10.75 -2.69 0.44
CA TRP A 56 9.62 -2.68 1.35
C TRP A 56 8.29 -2.75 0.59
N GLY A 57 7.28 -3.29 1.24
CA GLY A 57 5.95 -3.44 0.63
C GLY A 57 4.99 -4.18 1.54
N GLY A 58 3.72 -4.18 1.17
CA GLY A 58 2.68 -4.90 1.91
C GLY A 58 2.88 -6.42 1.84
N PRO A 59 2.62 -7.15 2.93
CA PRO A 59 2.84 -8.61 3.01
C PRO A 59 2.00 -9.40 2.01
N MET A 60 0.83 -8.89 1.63
CA MET A 60 -0.05 -9.54 0.64
C MET A 60 0.62 -9.68 -0.73
N ARG A 61 1.54 -8.79 -1.09
CA ARG A 61 2.32 -8.89 -2.32
C ARG A 61 3.18 -10.14 -2.35
N ILE A 62 3.83 -10.45 -1.23
CA ILE A 62 4.67 -11.65 -1.11
C ILE A 62 3.80 -12.91 -1.16
N GLN A 63 2.67 -12.92 -0.44
CA GLN A 63 1.73 -14.05 -0.48
C GLN A 63 1.20 -14.30 -1.90
N TYR A 64 0.82 -13.25 -2.62
CA TYR A 64 0.40 -13.35 -4.01
C TYR A 64 1.52 -13.91 -4.91
N THR A 65 2.77 -13.48 -4.67
CA THR A 65 3.93 -13.99 -5.43
C THR A 65 4.12 -15.49 -5.22
N TYR A 66 4.04 -15.95 -3.96
CA TYR A 66 4.13 -17.39 -3.67
C TYR A 66 2.97 -18.20 -4.27
N ASP A 67 1.77 -17.62 -4.35
CA ASP A 67 0.64 -18.27 -5.01
C ASP A 67 0.90 -18.50 -6.50
N GLN A 68 1.56 -17.55 -7.18
CA GLN A 68 1.90 -17.63 -8.59
C GLN A 68 3.21 -18.39 -8.84
N GLN A 69 4.16 -18.34 -7.93
CA GLN A 69 5.49 -18.93 -8.02
C GLN A 69 5.90 -19.55 -6.66
N PRO A 70 5.43 -20.77 -6.36
CA PRO A 70 5.67 -21.42 -5.06
C PRO A 70 7.16 -21.60 -4.69
N ASP A 71 8.04 -21.70 -5.71
CA ASP A 71 9.48 -21.83 -5.52
C ASP A 71 10.24 -20.49 -5.46
N CYS A 72 9.51 -19.39 -5.32
CA CYS A 72 10.09 -18.04 -5.21
C CYS A 72 10.98 -17.93 -3.97
N ALA A 73 12.21 -17.39 -4.14
CA ALA A 73 13.19 -17.23 -3.07
C ALA A 73 13.00 -15.95 -2.23
N VAL A 74 12.00 -15.12 -2.54
CA VAL A 74 11.76 -13.86 -1.84
C VAL A 74 11.23 -14.14 -0.43
N VAL A 75 11.81 -13.49 0.59
CA VAL A 75 11.40 -13.65 2.00
C VAL A 75 11.12 -12.32 2.66
N SER A 76 10.14 -12.28 3.55
CA SER A 76 9.95 -11.15 4.48
C SER A 76 10.76 -11.41 5.74
N PHE A 77 11.58 -10.46 6.17
CA PHE A 77 12.50 -10.65 7.31
C PHE A 77 12.31 -9.62 8.44
N CYS A 78 11.60 -8.51 8.19
CA CYS A 78 11.28 -7.55 9.24
C CYS A 78 9.97 -6.83 8.97
N GLU A 79 9.40 -6.25 10.01
CA GLU A 79 8.19 -5.44 9.98
C GLU A 79 8.55 -3.99 10.31
N ILE A 80 8.12 -3.04 9.47
CA ILE A 80 8.35 -1.60 9.66
C ILE A 80 7.03 -0.90 10.03
N VAL A 81 5.93 -1.32 9.42
CA VAL A 81 4.58 -0.77 9.67
C VAL A 81 3.73 -1.87 10.26
N THR A 82 3.40 -1.78 11.56
CA THR A 82 2.71 -2.80 12.34
C THR A 82 1.19 -2.81 12.14
N ARG A 83 0.63 -1.73 11.58
CA ARG A 83 -0.81 -1.62 11.31
C ARG A 83 -1.02 -1.02 9.93
N ASP A 84 -2.04 -1.50 9.24
CA ASP A 84 -2.44 -0.93 7.95
C ASP A 84 -2.74 0.57 8.15
N PRO A 85 -2.03 1.47 7.44
CA PRO A 85 -2.19 2.91 7.61
C PRO A 85 -3.34 3.50 6.80
N PHE A 86 -4.15 2.69 6.13
CA PHE A 86 -5.22 3.16 5.26
C PHE A 86 -6.52 3.45 6.02
N PHE A 87 -7.19 4.51 5.59
CA PHE A 87 -8.49 4.95 6.06
C PHE A 87 -9.50 4.90 4.93
N ILE A 88 -10.78 4.79 5.29
CA ILE A 88 -11.89 5.06 4.38
C ILE A 88 -12.30 6.50 4.61
N VAL A 89 -12.23 7.32 3.58
CA VAL A 89 -12.52 8.75 3.63
C VAL A 89 -13.65 9.08 2.68
N GLY A 90 -14.65 9.80 3.17
CA GLY A 90 -15.75 10.35 2.39
C GLY A 90 -15.68 11.88 2.36
N ARG A 91 -16.47 12.52 1.49
CA ARG A 91 -16.53 13.98 1.37
C ARG A 91 -17.19 14.67 2.56
N GLU A 92 -18.12 13.99 3.22
CA GLU A 92 -18.91 14.54 4.32
C GLU A 92 -18.76 13.70 5.56
N PRO A 93 -18.80 14.31 6.75
CA PRO A 93 -18.81 13.57 8.01
C PRO A 93 -19.99 12.61 8.08
N ARG A 94 -19.71 11.35 8.39
CA ARG A 94 -20.72 10.28 8.55
C ARG A 94 -20.47 9.54 9.86
N PRO A 95 -20.89 10.12 11.01
CA PRO A 95 -20.62 9.53 12.32
C PRO A 95 -21.28 8.16 12.51
N ASP A 96 -22.36 7.88 11.77
CA ASP A 96 -23.10 6.62 11.80
C ASP A 96 -22.70 5.67 10.65
N PHE A 97 -21.52 5.88 10.04
CA PHE A 97 -21.06 5.04 8.94
C PHE A 97 -20.91 3.58 9.38
N LEU A 98 -21.51 2.70 8.61
CA LEU A 98 -21.39 1.25 8.75
C LEU A 98 -20.70 0.64 7.53
N MET A 99 -20.03 -0.49 7.71
CA MET A 99 -19.39 -1.22 6.61
C MET A 99 -20.38 -1.59 5.48
N SER A 100 -21.65 -1.80 5.82
CA SER A 100 -22.72 -2.05 4.85
C SER A 100 -22.98 -0.87 3.90
N ASP A 101 -22.63 0.35 4.28
CA ASP A 101 -22.81 1.54 3.43
C ASP A 101 -21.95 1.48 2.18
N LEU A 102 -20.80 0.79 2.24
CA LEU A 102 -19.94 0.57 1.08
C LEU A 102 -20.63 -0.15 -0.08
N MET A 103 -21.70 -0.91 0.21
CA MET A 103 -22.48 -1.62 -0.83
C MET A 103 -23.25 -0.67 -1.76
N ASN A 104 -23.49 0.57 -1.32
CA ASN A 104 -24.41 1.51 -1.98
C ASN A 104 -23.71 2.76 -2.54
N ILE A 105 -22.40 2.87 -2.39
CA ILE A 105 -21.59 4.03 -2.78
C ILE A 105 -20.53 3.64 -3.82
N ARG A 106 -20.01 4.64 -4.56
CA ARG A 106 -18.87 4.46 -5.46
C ARG A 106 -17.59 4.58 -4.64
N PHE A 107 -16.86 3.51 -4.56
CA PHE A 107 -15.66 3.39 -3.71
C PHE A 107 -14.40 3.29 -4.54
N GLY A 108 -13.46 4.22 -4.35
CA GLY A 108 -12.14 4.20 -4.98
C GLY A 108 -11.13 3.40 -4.16
N SER A 109 -10.62 2.31 -4.71
CA SER A 109 -9.46 1.61 -4.16
C SER A 109 -8.18 2.08 -4.85
N VAL A 110 -7.05 2.02 -4.13
CA VAL A 110 -5.76 2.44 -4.68
C VAL A 110 -5.17 1.38 -5.60
N SER A 111 -4.45 1.80 -6.64
CA SER A 111 -3.75 0.91 -7.58
C SER A 111 -2.32 0.60 -7.17
N GLU A 112 -1.67 1.47 -6.38
CA GLU A 112 -0.26 1.36 -6.00
C GLU A 112 0.03 0.15 -5.11
N VAL A 113 -0.96 -0.26 -4.32
CA VAL A 113 -0.86 -1.41 -3.40
C VAL A 113 -2.18 -2.17 -3.33
N ASN A 114 -2.11 -3.49 -3.23
CA ASN A 114 -3.27 -4.37 -3.13
C ASN A 114 -3.71 -4.67 -1.69
N THR A 115 -2.79 -4.54 -0.73
CA THR A 115 -3.04 -4.91 0.69
C THR A 115 -4.28 -4.24 1.28
N PRO A 116 -4.51 -2.91 1.14
CA PRO A 116 -5.66 -2.26 1.75
C PRO A 116 -7.00 -2.82 1.28
N TRP A 117 -7.12 -3.10 -0.02
CA TRP A 117 -8.34 -3.69 -0.56
C TRP A 117 -8.53 -5.14 -0.09
N LEU A 118 -7.46 -5.94 -0.03
CA LEU A 118 -7.53 -7.31 0.47
C LEU A 118 -7.94 -7.37 1.94
N CYS A 119 -7.40 -6.48 2.78
CA CYS A 119 -7.79 -6.34 4.17
C CYS A 119 -9.27 -5.94 4.30
N LEU A 120 -9.71 -4.94 3.52
CA LEU A 120 -11.09 -4.48 3.53
C LEU A 120 -12.07 -5.57 3.08
N GLN A 121 -11.70 -6.40 2.09
CA GLN A 121 -12.51 -7.54 1.71
C GLN A 121 -12.73 -8.52 2.87
N GLU A 122 -11.68 -8.78 3.64
CA GLU A 122 -11.79 -9.66 4.81
C GLU A 122 -12.66 -9.05 5.92
N ASP A 123 -12.51 -7.75 6.18
CA ASP A 123 -13.37 -7.04 7.15
C ASP A 123 -14.83 -7.06 6.72
N LEU A 124 -15.13 -6.89 5.43
CA LEU A 124 -16.47 -7.03 4.89
C LEU A 124 -17.03 -8.45 5.10
N ARG A 125 -16.24 -9.49 4.79
CA ARG A 125 -16.66 -10.90 5.03
C ARG A 125 -16.96 -11.17 6.50
N ARG A 126 -16.09 -10.66 7.40
CA ARG A 126 -16.32 -10.78 8.86
C ARG A 126 -17.58 -10.06 9.33
N ALA A 127 -17.96 -8.97 8.65
CA ALA A 127 -19.21 -8.27 8.87
C ALA A 127 -20.42 -8.95 8.20
N GLY A 128 -20.25 -10.12 7.57
CA GLY A 128 -21.31 -10.83 6.87
C GLY A 128 -21.69 -10.20 5.51
N LEU A 129 -20.81 -9.39 4.94
CA LEU A 129 -21.03 -8.68 3.68
C LEU A 129 -20.22 -9.33 2.55
N ASP A 130 -20.76 -9.31 1.33
CA ASP A 130 -20.07 -9.80 0.14
C ASP A 130 -19.25 -8.68 -0.50
N PRO A 131 -17.90 -8.76 -0.51
CA PRO A 131 -17.05 -7.74 -1.12
C PRO A 131 -17.30 -7.53 -2.62
N ALA A 132 -17.81 -8.53 -3.34
CA ALA A 132 -18.12 -8.42 -4.77
C ALA A 132 -19.28 -7.45 -5.05
N ARG A 133 -20.07 -7.09 -4.04
CA ARG A 133 -21.14 -6.11 -4.15
C ARG A 133 -20.69 -4.65 -4.03
N VAL A 134 -19.46 -4.41 -3.59
CA VAL A 134 -18.90 -3.04 -3.54
C VAL A 134 -18.75 -2.51 -4.95
N ARG A 135 -19.30 -1.33 -5.21
CA ARG A 135 -19.13 -0.61 -6.48
C ARG A 135 -17.72 0.00 -6.53
N ARG A 136 -16.73 -0.88 -6.68
CA ARG A 136 -15.33 -0.49 -6.66
C ARG A 136 -14.90 0.10 -7.99
N VAL A 137 -14.26 1.28 -7.92
CA VAL A 137 -13.52 1.87 -9.04
C VAL A 137 -12.05 1.51 -8.85
N GLU A 138 -11.47 0.88 -9.87
CA GLU A 138 -10.12 0.34 -9.89
C GLU A 138 -9.23 1.14 -10.83
N GLY A 139 -7.91 0.96 -10.69
CA GLY A 139 -6.92 1.52 -11.60
C GLY A 139 -6.54 2.98 -11.33
N HIS A 140 -7.23 3.66 -10.45
CA HIS A 140 -6.87 5.01 -10.02
C HIS A 140 -5.73 4.97 -8.98
N THR A 141 -4.79 5.88 -9.12
CA THR A 141 -3.82 6.22 -8.08
C THR A 141 -4.50 6.93 -6.91
N MET A 142 -3.82 7.04 -5.78
CA MET A 142 -4.34 7.81 -4.63
C MET A 142 -4.65 9.26 -5.00
N ALA A 143 -3.82 9.89 -5.81
CA ALA A 143 -4.03 11.28 -6.26
C ALA A 143 -5.27 11.41 -7.16
N GLU A 144 -5.48 10.48 -8.09
CA GLU A 144 -6.65 10.43 -8.96
C GLU A 144 -7.93 10.17 -8.16
N ASN A 145 -7.87 9.25 -7.18
CA ASN A 145 -8.99 9.01 -6.27
C ASN A 145 -9.34 10.26 -5.45
N GLY A 146 -8.34 11.00 -4.93
CA GLY A 146 -8.57 12.26 -4.23
C GLY A 146 -9.27 13.30 -5.10
N THR A 147 -8.80 13.47 -6.34
CA THR A 147 -9.44 14.36 -7.32
C THR A 147 -10.88 13.93 -7.63
N ALA A 148 -11.12 12.65 -7.85
CA ALA A 148 -12.44 12.10 -8.14
C ALA A 148 -13.41 12.23 -6.94
N LEU A 149 -12.89 12.09 -5.71
CA LEU A 149 -13.66 12.34 -4.49
C LEU A 149 -14.10 13.81 -4.40
N GLN A 150 -13.18 14.75 -4.61
CA GLN A 150 -13.48 16.19 -4.58
C GLN A 150 -14.48 16.58 -5.69
N ALA A 151 -14.35 16.02 -6.89
CA ALA A 151 -15.27 16.24 -8.00
C ALA A 151 -16.66 15.63 -7.79
N GLY A 152 -16.81 14.69 -6.86
CA GLY A 152 -18.05 13.97 -6.62
C GLY A 152 -18.26 12.75 -7.54
N ASP A 153 -17.21 12.31 -8.23
CA ASP A 153 -17.23 11.10 -9.04
C ASP A 153 -17.10 9.84 -8.18
N LEU A 154 -16.48 9.96 -7.00
CA LEU A 154 -16.45 8.96 -5.95
C LEU A 154 -17.14 9.47 -4.68
N ASP A 155 -17.69 8.55 -3.91
CA ASP A 155 -18.38 8.87 -2.65
C ASP A 155 -17.49 8.61 -1.43
N ALA A 156 -16.57 7.63 -1.55
CA ALA A 156 -15.52 7.35 -0.58
C ALA A 156 -14.30 6.75 -1.27
N ILE A 157 -13.15 6.90 -0.64
CA ILE A 157 -11.87 6.38 -1.12
C ILE A 157 -11.08 5.72 0.01
N GLN A 158 -10.16 4.84 -0.36
CA GLN A 158 -9.16 4.29 0.54
C GLN A 158 -7.87 5.09 0.37
N ILE A 159 -7.35 5.67 1.45
CA ILE A 159 -6.19 6.56 1.41
C ILE A 159 -5.49 6.59 2.78
N PHE A 160 -4.25 7.08 2.84
CA PHE A 160 -3.46 7.19 4.07
C PHE A 160 -2.98 8.62 4.34
N GLN A 161 -2.50 8.86 5.56
CA GLN A 161 -1.89 10.13 5.95
C GLN A 161 -0.59 10.42 5.17
N PRO A 162 -0.30 11.71 4.79
CA PRO A 162 -1.05 12.92 5.13
C PRO A 162 -2.17 13.27 4.13
N PHE A 163 -2.40 12.43 3.12
CA PHE A 163 -3.38 12.71 2.05
C PHE A 163 -4.83 12.78 2.56
N VAL A 164 -5.12 12.17 3.72
CA VAL A 164 -6.43 12.25 4.37
C VAL A 164 -6.80 13.66 4.79
N GLU A 165 -5.81 14.53 5.06
CA GLU A 165 -5.99 15.90 5.54
C GLU A 165 -6.10 16.93 4.39
N GLN A 166 -5.95 16.54 3.15
CA GLN A 166 -6.02 17.40 1.97
C GLN A 166 -7.43 17.48 1.40
#